data_6dfc3cc789f17a02c4eecc76de158b59
#
_entry.id   6dfc3cc789f17a02c4eecc76de158b59
#
_cell.length_a   1.000
_cell.length_b   1.000
_cell.length_c   1.000
_cell.angle_alpha   90.00
_cell.angle_beta   90.00
_cell.angle_gamma   90.00
#
_symmetry.space_group_name_H-M   'P 1'
#
loop_
_entity.id
_entity.type
_entity.pdbx_description
1 polymer ?
#
loop_
_entity_poly.entity_id
_entity_poly.type
_entity_poly.pdbx_seq_one_letter_code
_entity_poly.pdbx_strand_id
1 'polypeptide(L)'
;MPISINGSGTITGISVGGLPDGCVQLADLATTGTASNTTFLRGDAAFAAAGGGKVLKHYYNSYDTSTSMGGASSYSMYGGLVATFTPSAASSLLLVTMVQAGQHIITSDPDVSMKYRIKRTIASGTETDIYEIDYVADRATSNARHFHHVPMTILDNPTYNLGESIVYKPFISKYTANYGTTYQAQYGDTRSHVTILELAAN
;
A
#
# COMPACT_ATOMS: atom_id res chain seq x y z
N MET A 1 3.07 53.10 -29.24
CA MET A 1 4.41 53.65 -28.93
C MET A 1 5.20 52.57 -28.20
N PRO A 2 6.41 52.27 -28.63
CA PRO A 2 7.25 51.36 -27.86
C PRO A 2 7.68 52.06 -26.55
N ILE A 3 7.51 51.42 -25.42
CA ILE A 3 8.06 51.87 -24.15
C ILE A 3 9.52 51.42 -24.13
N SER A 4 10.46 52.35 -24.11
CA SER A 4 11.87 52.06 -23.93
C SER A 4 12.24 52.47 -22.48
N ILE A 5 12.68 51.50 -21.66
CA ILE A 5 13.14 51.72 -20.32
C ILE A 5 14.65 51.51 -20.30
N ASN A 6 15.40 52.61 -20.24
CA ASN A 6 16.86 52.57 -20.14
C ASN A 6 17.25 52.78 -18.67
N GLY A 7 17.85 51.76 -18.06
CA GLY A 7 18.41 51.88 -16.70
C GLY A 7 17.66 51.05 -15.64
N SER A 8 18.12 51.12 -14.40
CA SER A 8 17.56 50.37 -13.26
C SER A 8 16.24 50.93 -12.70
N GLY A 9 15.30 51.24 -13.57
CA GLY A 9 14.01 51.81 -13.24
C GLY A 9 12.98 50.74 -12.80
N THR A 10 12.22 50.99 -11.75
CA THR A 10 11.06 50.18 -11.38
C THR A 10 9.88 50.55 -12.27
N ILE A 11 9.29 49.54 -12.94
CA ILE A 11 8.06 49.76 -13.71
C ILE A 11 6.89 49.54 -12.72
N THR A 12 6.14 50.64 -12.47
CA THR A 12 4.92 50.59 -11.67
C THR A 12 3.70 50.76 -12.58
N GLY A 13 2.59 50.04 -12.26
CA GLY A 13 1.32 50.26 -12.95
C GLY A 13 1.07 49.36 -14.14
N ILE A 14 1.82 48.28 -14.34
CA ILE A 14 1.45 47.27 -15.32
C ILE A 14 0.26 46.50 -14.78
N SER A 15 -0.90 46.61 -15.42
CA SER A 15 -2.09 45.85 -15.07
C SER A 15 -1.93 44.38 -15.49
N VAL A 16 -2.74 43.49 -14.88
CA VAL A 16 -2.82 42.08 -15.29
C VAL A 16 -3.07 41.99 -16.79
N GLY A 17 -2.21 41.28 -17.52
CA GLY A 17 -2.25 41.22 -19.01
C GLY A 17 -1.56 42.37 -19.73
N GLY A 18 -0.90 43.29 -19.01
CA GLY A 18 -0.20 44.46 -19.61
C GLY A 18 1.12 44.13 -20.31
N LEU A 19 1.65 42.93 -20.15
CA LEU A 19 2.81 42.44 -20.90
C LEU A 19 2.35 41.52 -22.05
N PRO A 20 2.87 41.67 -23.27
CA PRO A 20 2.57 40.75 -24.37
C PRO A 20 3.01 39.32 -24.04
N ASP A 21 2.29 38.33 -24.59
CA ASP A 21 2.65 36.91 -24.45
C ASP A 21 4.10 36.67 -24.89
N GLY A 22 4.86 35.94 -24.05
CA GLY A 22 6.24 35.60 -24.34
C GLY A 22 7.29 36.69 -24.07
N CYS A 23 6.90 37.89 -23.53
CA CYS A 23 7.87 38.92 -23.19
C CYS A 23 8.62 38.67 -21.89
N VAL A 24 8.15 37.75 -21.04
CA VAL A 24 8.88 37.24 -19.87
C VAL A 24 9.28 35.83 -20.17
N GLN A 25 10.57 35.58 -20.34
CA GLN A 25 11.12 34.24 -20.53
C GLN A 25 11.66 33.68 -19.19
N LEU A 26 11.89 32.38 -19.18
CA LEU A 26 12.46 31.75 -18.00
C LEU A 26 13.81 32.37 -17.57
N ALA A 27 14.60 32.83 -18.54
CA ALA A 27 15.86 33.53 -18.30
C ALA A 27 15.70 34.89 -17.60
N ASP A 28 14.51 35.49 -17.71
CA ASP A 28 14.20 36.78 -17.08
C ASP A 28 13.77 36.64 -15.63
N LEU A 29 13.51 35.42 -15.19
CA LEU A 29 13.17 35.08 -13.81
C LEU A 29 14.45 34.73 -13.04
N ALA A 30 14.67 35.41 -11.92
CA ALA A 30 15.77 35.08 -11.01
C ALA A 30 15.49 33.75 -10.29
N THR A 31 15.48 32.64 -11.05
CA THR A 31 15.16 31.32 -10.54
C THR A 31 16.42 30.51 -10.27
N THR A 32 16.35 29.58 -9.33
CA THR A 32 17.39 28.59 -9.05
C THR A 32 16.92 27.19 -9.44
N GLY A 33 17.87 26.28 -9.71
CA GLY A 33 17.55 24.92 -10.18
C GLY A 33 17.34 24.85 -11.69
N THR A 34 17.04 23.67 -12.18
CA THR A 34 16.84 23.38 -13.60
C THR A 34 15.38 23.09 -13.90
N ALA A 35 14.79 23.83 -14.83
CA ALA A 35 13.47 23.54 -15.34
C ALA A 35 13.48 22.23 -16.13
N SER A 36 12.55 21.33 -15.85
CA SER A 36 12.37 20.07 -16.54
C SER A 36 10.90 19.62 -16.46
N ASN A 37 10.56 18.52 -17.13
CA ASN A 37 9.22 17.92 -17.03
C ASN A 37 8.92 17.27 -15.65
N THR A 38 9.91 17.17 -14.77
CA THR A 38 9.80 16.61 -13.41
C THR A 38 9.94 17.63 -12.30
N THR A 39 10.21 18.90 -12.65
CA THR A 39 10.34 20.01 -11.72
C THR A 39 9.28 21.08 -11.97
N PHE A 40 8.93 21.84 -10.96
CA PHE A 40 8.02 22.99 -11.05
C PHE A 40 8.60 24.18 -10.27
N LEU A 41 8.21 25.38 -10.67
CA LEU A 41 8.61 26.60 -10.00
C LEU A 41 7.88 26.72 -8.64
N ARG A 42 8.63 26.78 -7.59
CA ARG A 42 8.12 26.95 -6.22
C ARG A 42 7.96 28.43 -5.90
N GLY A 43 7.24 28.71 -4.80
CA GLY A 43 7.05 30.08 -4.31
C GLY A 43 8.33 30.80 -3.85
N ASP A 44 9.45 30.07 -3.68
CA ASP A 44 10.79 30.59 -3.38
C ASP A 44 11.62 30.85 -4.66
N ALA A 45 10.98 30.88 -5.82
CA ALA A 45 11.60 31.02 -7.14
C ALA A 45 12.61 29.91 -7.51
N ALA A 46 12.51 28.73 -6.89
CA ALA A 46 13.35 27.57 -7.22
C ALA A 46 12.59 26.53 -8.05
N PHE A 47 13.24 25.97 -9.10
CA PHE A 47 12.75 24.76 -9.75
C PHE A 47 13.19 23.54 -8.93
N ALA A 48 12.23 22.80 -8.42
CA ALA A 48 12.47 21.60 -7.66
C ALA A 48 11.46 20.50 -8.01
N ALA A 49 11.84 19.26 -7.81
CA ALA A 49 10.90 18.14 -7.87
C ALA A 49 9.79 18.33 -6.84
N ALA A 50 8.60 17.79 -7.11
CA ALA A 50 7.55 17.71 -6.10
C ALA A 50 8.08 16.95 -4.89
N GLY A 51 8.24 17.63 -3.76
CA GLY A 51 8.73 17.02 -2.53
C GLY A 51 7.66 16.16 -1.88
N GLY A 52 8.02 14.99 -1.40
CA GLY A 52 7.29 14.17 -0.44
C GLY A 52 6.00 13.50 -0.93
N GLY A 53 5.74 12.28 -0.50
CA GLY A 53 4.45 11.62 -0.65
C GLY A 53 4.15 11.01 -2.03
N LYS A 54 5.14 10.78 -2.86
CA LYS A 54 4.95 10.20 -4.19
C LYS A 54 4.71 8.68 -4.10
N VAL A 55 3.59 8.22 -4.65
CA VAL A 55 3.40 6.81 -4.96
C VAL A 55 4.28 6.47 -6.17
N LEU A 56 5.26 5.59 -5.98
CA LEU A 56 6.21 5.20 -7.02
C LEU A 56 5.67 4.04 -7.86
N LYS A 57 5.01 3.10 -7.19
CA LYS A 57 4.50 1.88 -7.82
C LYS A 57 3.27 1.37 -7.09
N HIS A 58 2.37 0.75 -7.83
CA HIS A 58 1.17 0.09 -7.33
C HIS A 58 1.17 -1.37 -7.76
N TYR A 59 0.71 -2.25 -6.88
CA TYR A 59 0.47 -3.66 -7.14
C TYR A 59 -0.90 -4.06 -6.61
N TYR A 60 -1.60 -4.90 -7.36
CA TYR A 60 -2.86 -5.49 -6.96
C TYR A 60 -2.91 -6.95 -7.39
N ASN A 61 -3.40 -7.81 -6.50
CA ASN A 61 -3.74 -9.20 -6.83
C ASN A 61 -4.99 -9.61 -6.06
N SER A 62 -5.77 -10.52 -6.63
CA SER A 62 -6.93 -11.11 -5.99
C SER A 62 -6.95 -12.61 -6.18
N TYR A 63 -7.61 -13.32 -5.25
CA TYR A 63 -7.72 -14.77 -5.27
C TYR A 63 -9.12 -15.19 -4.83
N ASP A 64 -9.74 -16.11 -5.57
CA ASP A 64 -11.13 -16.56 -5.39
C ASP A 64 -11.29 -18.09 -5.26
N THR A 65 -10.20 -18.85 -5.37
CA THR A 65 -10.29 -20.31 -5.23
C THR A 65 -10.46 -20.71 -3.78
N SER A 66 -11.55 -21.40 -3.47
CA SER A 66 -11.88 -21.84 -2.12
C SER A 66 -10.88 -22.86 -1.58
N THR A 67 -10.45 -22.64 -0.34
CA THR A 67 -9.56 -23.54 0.38
C THR A 67 -10.07 -23.71 1.82
N SER A 68 -10.11 -24.96 2.30
CA SER A 68 -10.57 -25.28 3.66
C SER A 68 -9.42 -25.60 4.59
N MET A 69 -9.49 -25.08 5.82
CA MET A 69 -8.63 -25.44 6.93
C MET A 69 -9.43 -26.28 7.95
N GLY A 70 -9.10 -27.57 8.04
CA GLY A 70 -9.56 -28.41 9.13
C GLY A 70 -8.88 -28.08 10.45
N GLY A 71 -9.25 -28.74 11.53
CA GLY A 71 -8.90 -28.55 12.92
C GLY A 71 -7.48 -28.15 13.39
N ALA A 72 -6.60 -27.69 12.54
CA ALA A 72 -5.22 -27.35 12.91
C ALA A 72 -5.10 -26.03 13.69
N SER A 73 -4.30 -26.03 14.76
CA SER A 73 -3.92 -24.84 15.52
C SER A 73 -2.70 -24.11 14.96
N SER A 74 -2.04 -24.67 13.94
CA SER A 74 -0.87 -24.07 13.31
C SER A 74 -1.24 -23.05 12.25
N TYR A 75 -0.41 -22.02 12.07
CA TYR A 75 -0.56 -21.06 11.00
C TYR A 75 -0.36 -21.72 9.65
N SER A 76 -1.31 -21.50 8.75
CA SER A 76 -1.26 -22.04 7.39
C SER A 76 -1.51 -20.92 6.39
N MET A 77 -0.82 -20.95 5.27
CA MET A 77 -1.10 -20.06 4.15
C MET A 77 -2.36 -20.53 3.42
N TYR A 78 -3.25 -19.60 3.15
CA TYR A 78 -4.48 -19.91 2.44
C TYR A 78 -4.52 -19.36 1.05
N GLY A 79 -4.86 -20.26 0.15
CA GLY A 79 -5.10 -19.95 -1.23
C GLY A 79 -3.85 -19.40 -1.92
N GLY A 80 -4.02 -18.86 -3.10
CA GLY A 80 -2.96 -18.22 -3.86
C GLY A 80 -2.80 -16.72 -3.60
N LEU A 81 -3.35 -16.19 -2.48
CA LEU A 81 -3.18 -14.78 -2.15
C LEU A 81 -1.73 -14.53 -1.70
N VAL A 82 -0.85 -14.43 -2.68
CA VAL A 82 0.56 -14.12 -2.52
C VAL A 82 0.84 -12.85 -3.31
N ALA A 83 1.50 -11.89 -2.69
CA ALA A 83 2.00 -10.71 -3.38
C ALA A 83 3.52 -10.81 -3.49
N THR A 84 4.04 -10.85 -4.71
CA THR A 84 5.47 -10.72 -5.00
C THR A 84 5.69 -9.34 -5.58
N PHE A 85 6.43 -8.51 -4.88
CA PHE A 85 6.64 -7.12 -5.22
C PHE A 85 8.14 -6.81 -5.26
N THR A 86 8.59 -6.14 -6.32
CA THR A 86 9.97 -5.64 -6.43
C THR A 86 9.90 -4.12 -6.40
N PRO A 87 10.41 -3.47 -5.34
CA PRO A 87 10.43 -2.02 -5.25
C PRO A 87 11.22 -1.38 -6.39
N SER A 88 10.82 -0.18 -6.79
CA SER A 88 11.45 0.60 -7.86
C SER A 88 12.54 1.55 -7.36
N ALA A 89 12.58 1.83 -6.07
CA ALA A 89 13.60 2.67 -5.43
C ALA A 89 14.12 2.02 -4.15
N ALA A 90 15.34 2.37 -3.74
CA ALA A 90 15.90 1.94 -2.47
C ALA A 90 15.18 2.64 -1.29
N SER A 91 15.08 1.95 -0.17
CA SER A 91 14.51 2.49 1.08
C SER A 91 13.05 2.95 0.99
N SER A 92 12.28 2.47 0.00
CA SER A 92 10.85 2.79 -0.10
C SER A 92 10.07 2.23 1.08
N LEU A 93 9.04 2.96 1.49
CA LEU A 93 8.00 2.46 2.39
C LEU A 93 6.93 1.73 1.57
N LEU A 94 6.41 0.63 2.11
CA LEU A 94 5.40 -0.17 1.43
C LEU A 94 4.11 -0.19 2.26
N LEU A 95 3.06 0.48 1.77
CA LEU A 95 1.74 0.36 2.36
C LEU A 95 1.09 -0.90 1.81
N VAL A 96 1.02 -1.93 2.65
CA VAL A 96 0.47 -3.24 2.32
C VAL A 96 -0.92 -3.36 2.95
N THR A 97 -1.94 -3.56 2.11
CA THR A 97 -3.30 -3.85 2.54
C THR A 97 -3.71 -5.21 2.00
N MET A 98 -4.06 -6.12 2.89
CA MET A 98 -4.62 -7.43 2.55
C MET A 98 -6.02 -7.53 3.13
N VAL A 99 -6.96 -8.06 2.36
CA VAL A 99 -8.30 -8.41 2.85
C VAL A 99 -8.49 -9.90 2.65
N GLN A 100 -8.58 -10.63 3.76
CA GLN A 100 -8.84 -12.05 3.74
C GLN A 100 -10.34 -12.29 3.86
N ALA A 101 -10.93 -12.80 2.78
CA ALA A 101 -12.32 -13.23 2.75
C ALA A 101 -12.45 -14.70 3.18
N GLY A 102 -13.53 -15.03 3.86
CA GLY A 102 -13.81 -16.41 4.23
C GLY A 102 -15.08 -16.60 5.05
N GLN A 103 -15.27 -17.84 5.49
CA GLN A 103 -16.33 -18.19 6.43
C GLN A 103 -15.83 -19.12 7.52
N HIS A 104 -16.42 -19.02 8.70
CA HIS A 104 -16.37 -20.07 9.70
C HIS A 104 -17.60 -20.97 9.58
N ILE A 105 -17.40 -22.26 9.77
CA ILE A 105 -18.49 -23.23 9.96
C ILE A 105 -18.31 -23.76 11.39
N ILE A 106 -19.23 -23.40 12.26
CA ILE A 106 -19.23 -23.79 13.68
C ILE A 106 -20.02 -25.07 13.82
N THR A 107 -19.37 -26.14 14.26
CA THR A 107 -20.01 -27.45 14.39
C THR A 107 -20.36 -27.84 15.83
N SER A 108 -19.60 -27.41 16.81
CA SER A 108 -19.78 -27.88 18.20
C SER A 108 -19.46 -26.88 19.30
N ASP A 109 -18.69 -25.85 19.04
CA ASP A 109 -18.31 -24.85 20.04
C ASP A 109 -18.80 -23.46 19.58
N PRO A 110 -19.55 -22.74 20.45
CA PRO A 110 -20.07 -21.42 20.07
C PRO A 110 -19.01 -20.33 19.99
N ASP A 111 -17.85 -20.51 20.60
CA ASP A 111 -16.79 -19.51 20.64
C ASP A 111 -15.68 -19.88 19.66
N VAL A 112 -15.60 -19.14 18.56
CA VAL A 112 -14.57 -19.32 17.53
C VAL A 112 -13.68 -18.10 17.48
N SER A 113 -12.39 -18.33 17.60
CA SER A 113 -11.38 -17.28 17.48
C SER A 113 -10.34 -17.66 16.45
N MET A 114 -10.01 -16.71 15.61
CA MET A 114 -9.01 -16.85 14.56
C MET A 114 -7.91 -15.81 14.74
N LYS A 115 -6.72 -16.21 14.36
CA LYS A 115 -5.55 -15.34 14.26
C LYS A 115 -5.20 -15.12 12.80
N TYR A 116 -4.89 -13.89 12.46
CA TYR A 116 -4.44 -13.51 11.13
C TYR A 116 -3.07 -12.87 11.21
N ARG A 117 -2.20 -13.23 10.30
CA ARG A 117 -0.86 -12.65 10.18
C ARG A 117 -0.56 -12.27 8.75
N ILE A 118 0.27 -11.25 8.59
CA ILE A 118 1.00 -11.03 7.35
C ILE A 118 2.44 -11.42 7.60
N LYS A 119 2.94 -12.32 6.76
CA LYS A 119 4.35 -12.70 6.74
C LYS A 119 5.04 -12.09 5.53
N ARG A 120 6.29 -11.73 5.72
CA ARG A 120 7.15 -11.15 4.70
C ARG A 120 8.40 -12.01 4.52
N THR A 121 8.79 -12.20 3.26
CA THR A 121 10.09 -12.77 2.88
C THR A 121 10.78 -11.83 1.91
N ILE A 122 12.04 -11.48 2.13
CA ILE A 122 12.84 -10.65 1.24
C ILE A 122 13.83 -11.56 0.51
N ALA A 123 13.83 -11.52 -0.82
CA ALA A 123 14.60 -12.44 -1.68
C ALA A 123 14.39 -13.91 -1.25
N SER A 124 15.44 -14.64 -0.92
CA SER A 124 15.41 -16.02 -0.40
C SER A 124 15.62 -16.08 1.13
N GLY A 125 15.43 -14.97 1.83
CA GLY A 125 15.65 -14.88 3.27
C GLY A 125 14.60 -15.56 4.12
N THR A 126 14.68 -15.39 5.42
CA THR A 126 13.76 -15.97 6.39
C THR A 126 12.40 -15.26 6.34
N GLU A 127 11.34 -16.04 6.39
CA GLU A 127 9.98 -15.53 6.53
C GLU A 127 9.76 -14.97 7.94
N THR A 128 9.26 -13.75 8.04
CA THR A 128 9.03 -13.03 9.31
C THR A 128 7.60 -12.56 9.42
N ASP A 129 7.03 -12.61 10.62
CA ASP A 129 5.75 -12.01 10.93
C ASP A 129 5.93 -10.49 11.03
N ILE A 130 5.15 -9.73 10.25
CA ILE A 130 5.21 -8.26 10.25
C ILE A 130 3.92 -7.63 10.75
N TYR A 131 2.84 -8.39 10.79
CA TYR A 131 1.54 -7.97 11.29
C TYR A 131 0.79 -9.16 11.87
N GLU A 132 0.10 -8.94 12.99
CA GLU A 132 -0.74 -9.95 13.62
C GLU A 132 -2.02 -9.30 14.15
N ILE A 133 -3.15 -9.95 13.88
CA ILE A 133 -4.41 -9.73 14.58
C ILE A 133 -4.69 -11.00 15.36
N ASP A 134 -4.58 -10.90 16.68
CA ASP A 134 -5.07 -11.92 17.57
C ASP A 134 -6.56 -11.69 17.86
N TYR A 135 -7.30 -12.79 17.93
CA TYR A 135 -8.64 -12.77 18.47
C TYR A 135 -9.71 -12.08 17.61
N VAL A 136 -9.78 -12.44 16.33
CA VAL A 136 -11.03 -12.21 15.60
C VAL A 136 -12.02 -13.25 16.08
N ALA A 137 -12.84 -12.88 17.09
CA ALA A 137 -13.78 -13.78 17.73
C ALA A 137 -15.15 -13.68 17.05
N ASP A 138 -15.79 -14.84 16.93
CA ASP A 138 -17.19 -14.94 16.55
C ASP A 138 -17.90 -15.87 17.52
N ARG A 139 -19.14 -15.55 17.85
CA ARG A 139 -19.97 -16.36 18.74
C ARG A 139 -21.27 -16.71 18.06
N ALA A 140 -21.50 -17.99 17.82
CA ALA A 140 -22.72 -18.45 17.20
C ALA A 140 -23.21 -19.78 17.79
N THR A 141 -24.48 -20.04 17.61
CA THR A 141 -25.06 -21.36 17.86
C THR A 141 -24.50 -22.40 16.89
N SER A 142 -24.41 -23.65 17.32
CA SER A 142 -23.94 -24.78 16.50
C SER A 142 -24.58 -24.81 15.12
N ASN A 143 -23.80 -25.23 14.10
CA ASN A 143 -24.16 -25.28 12.68
C ASN A 143 -24.41 -23.91 11.98
N ALA A 144 -23.92 -22.84 12.55
CA ALA A 144 -23.95 -21.53 11.91
C ALA A 144 -22.75 -21.32 10.96
N ARG A 145 -22.99 -20.52 9.92
CA ARG A 145 -21.96 -20.05 9.00
C ARG A 145 -21.82 -18.54 9.15
N HIS A 146 -20.62 -18.10 9.41
CA HIS A 146 -20.29 -16.68 9.56
C HIS A 146 -19.31 -16.26 8.46
N PHE A 147 -19.76 -15.33 7.64
CA PHE A 147 -18.91 -14.74 6.59
C PHE A 147 -18.19 -13.53 7.15
N HIS A 148 -16.93 -13.38 6.78
CA HIS A 148 -16.14 -12.23 7.20
C HIS A 148 -15.12 -11.84 6.13
N HIS A 149 -14.75 -10.57 6.19
CA HIS A 149 -13.64 -9.99 5.46
C HIS A 149 -12.75 -9.33 6.49
N VAL A 150 -11.54 -9.83 6.64
CA VAL A 150 -10.58 -9.32 7.64
C VAL A 150 -9.56 -8.44 6.94
N PRO A 151 -9.66 -7.12 7.09
CA PRO A 151 -8.67 -6.20 6.57
C PRO A 151 -7.43 -6.19 7.48
N MET A 152 -6.28 -6.24 6.87
CA MET A 152 -4.96 -6.13 7.52
C MET A 152 -4.18 -5.08 6.76
N THR A 153 -3.79 -4.00 7.43
CA THR A 153 -3.04 -2.90 6.80
C THR A 153 -1.81 -2.57 7.63
N ILE A 154 -0.67 -2.50 6.99
CA ILE A 154 0.60 -2.10 7.61
C ILE A 154 1.39 -1.20 6.67
N LEU A 155 2.04 -0.20 7.25
CA LEU A 155 3.12 0.53 6.59
C LEU A 155 4.43 -0.18 6.93
N ASP A 156 4.94 -0.95 5.99
CA ASP A 156 6.18 -1.73 6.14
C ASP A 156 7.38 -0.92 5.68
N ASN A 157 8.47 -1.01 6.44
CA ASN A 157 9.77 -0.41 6.13
C ASN A 157 10.85 -1.51 6.04
N PRO A 158 10.85 -2.30 4.97
CA PRO A 158 11.78 -3.41 4.82
C PRO A 158 13.20 -2.95 4.46
N THR A 159 14.21 -3.64 4.98
CA THR A 159 15.58 -3.49 4.51
C THR A 159 15.81 -4.45 3.36
N TYR A 160 16.10 -3.96 2.16
CA TYR A 160 16.31 -4.75 0.95
C TYR A 160 17.34 -4.07 0.04
N ASN A 161 17.91 -4.84 -0.89
CA ASN A 161 18.70 -4.28 -1.99
C ASN A 161 17.82 -4.02 -3.21
N LEU A 162 18.15 -2.99 -3.97
CA LEU A 162 17.39 -2.68 -5.19
C LEU A 162 17.42 -3.88 -6.16
N GLY A 163 16.24 -4.28 -6.64
CA GLY A 163 16.04 -5.45 -7.48
C GLY A 163 15.64 -6.73 -6.73
N GLU A 164 15.74 -6.77 -5.42
CA GLU A 164 15.22 -7.89 -4.64
C GLU A 164 13.69 -7.90 -4.62
N SER A 165 13.12 -9.08 -4.69
CA SER A 165 11.68 -9.27 -4.53
C SER A 165 11.31 -9.41 -3.06
N ILE A 166 10.18 -8.83 -2.69
CA ILE A 166 9.57 -8.95 -1.37
C ILE A 166 8.25 -9.70 -1.55
N VAL A 167 8.09 -10.78 -0.81
CA VAL A 167 6.89 -11.61 -0.86
C VAL A 167 6.10 -11.41 0.41
N TYR A 168 4.82 -11.08 0.26
CA TYR A 168 3.85 -10.98 1.35
C TYR A 168 2.81 -12.07 1.23
N LYS A 169 2.52 -12.74 2.36
CA LYS A 169 1.56 -13.84 2.44
C LYS A 169 0.66 -13.68 3.65
N PRO A 170 -0.67 -13.85 3.54
CA PRO A 170 -1.54 -13.98 4.68
C PRO A 170 -1.42 -15.38 5.29
N PHE A 171 -1.42 -15.44 6.61
CA PHE A 171 -1.48 -16.68 7.36
C PHE A 171 -2.65 -16.64 8.34
N ILE A 172 -3.35 -17.75 8.45
CA ILE A 172 -4.52 -17.89 9.29
C ILE A 172 -4.35 -19.12 10.15
N SER A 173 -4.71 -19.01 11.43
CA SER A 173 -4.77 -20.13 12.35
C SER A 173 -5.96 -20.01 13.28
N LYS A 174 -6.35 -21.10 13.90
CA LYS A 174 -7.26 -21.06 15.06
C LYS A 174 -6.51 -20.53 16.27
N TYR A 175 -7.22 -19.82 17.14
CA TYR A 175 -6.66 -19.37 18.42
C TYR A 175 -6.41 -20.52 19.37
N THR A 176 -7.33 -21.51 19.42
CA THR A 176 -7.20 -22.73 20.21
C THR A 176 -7.51 -23.97 19.36
N ALA A 177 -6.82 -25.08 19.63
CA ALA A 177 -6.93 -26.33 18.85
C ALA A 177 -8.28 -27.06 19.03
N ASN A 178 -9.05 -26.74 20.05
CA ASN A 178 -10.18 -27.57 20.49
C ASN A 178 -11.54 -27.13 19.94
N TYR A 179 -11.59 -26.08 19.11
CA TYR A 179 -12.85 -25.65 18.52
C TYR A 179 -13.20 -26.50 17.30
N GLY A 180 -14.34 -27.20 17.35
CA GLY A 180 -14.90 -27.99 16.27
C GLY A 180 -15.37 -27.10 15.10
N THR A 181 -14.44 -26.36 14.50
CA THR A 181 -14.73 -25.35 13.50
C THR A 181 -13.89 -25.60 12.27
N THR A 182 -14.53 -25.51 11.11
CA THR A 182 -13.85 -25.46 9.82
C THR A 182 -13.81 -24.02 9.35
N TYR A 183 -12.64 -23.55 8.96
CA TYR A 183 -12.48 -22.30 8.25
C TYR A 183 -12.36 -22.57 6.75
N GLN A 184 -13.08 -21.80 5.95
CA GLN A 184 -12.95 -21.82 4.50
C GLN A 184 -12.62 -20.42 4.00
N ALA A 185 -11.45 -20.27 3.40
CA ALA A 185 -11.06 -19.07 2.69
C ALA A 185 -11.77 -19.03 1.33
N GLN A 186 -12.10 -17.83 0.84
CA GLN A 186 -12.70 -17.59 -0.49
C GLN A 186 -13.92 -18.49 -0.77
N TYR A 187 -14.82 -18.66 0.20
CA TYR A 187 -16.01 -19.48 0.02
C TYR A 187 -17.04 -18.78 -0.88
N GLY A 188 -17.59 -19.55 -1.82
CA GLY A 188 -18.54 -19.01 -2.80
C GLY A 188 -17.86 -18.02 -3.74
N ASP A 189 -18.52 -16.90 -4.02
CA ASP A 189 -18.00 -15.84 -4.90
C ASP A 189 -17.16 -14.79 -4.15
N THR A 190 -16.73 -15.08 -2.89
CA THR A 190 -15.92 -14.16 -2.12
C THR A 190 -14.48 -14.15 -2.60
N ARG A 191 -13.86 -12.97 -2.60
CA ARG A 191 -12.48 -12.78 -3.03
C ARG A 191 -11.64 -12.18 -1.92
N SER A 192 -10.46 -12.76 -1.71
CA SER A 192 -9.38 -12.10 -0.99
C SER A 192 -8.57 -11.27 -1.95
N HIS A 193 -8.03 -10.15 -1.49
CA HIS A 193 -7.18 -9.30 -2.32
C HIS A 193 -6.05 -8.65 -1.53
N VAL A 194 -5.03 -8.24 -2.26
CA VAL A 194 -3.89 -7.50 -1.74
C VAL A 194 -3.60 -6.30 -2.61
N THR A 195 -3.33 -5.19 -1.97
CA THR A 195 -2.85 -3.95 -2.59
C THR A 195 -1.55 -3.55 -1.93
N ILE A 196 -0.55 -3.19 -2.73
CA ILE A 196 0.71 -2.61 -2.24
C ILE A 196 0.93 -1.28 -2.94
N LEU A 197 1.16 -0.23 -2.16
CA LEU A 197 1.62 1.07 -2.66
C LEU A 197 3.05 1.28 -2.21
N GLU A 198 3.94 1.47 -3.17
CA GLU A 198 5.32 1.90 -2.91
C GLU A 198 5.35 3.42 -2.75
N LEU A 199 5.80 3.86 -1.60
CA LEU A 199 5.90 5.27 -1.25
C LEU A 199 7.37 5.68 -1.23
N ALA A 200 7.67 6.84 -1.82
CA ALA A 200 9.03 7.39 -1.72
C ALA A 200 9.39 7.62 -0.24
N ALA A 201 10.60 7.22 0.15
CA ALA A 201 11.18 7.70 1.40
C ALA A 201 11.42 9.22 1.32
N ASN A 202 11.20 9.92 2.40
CA ASN A 202 11.50 11.35 2.51
C ASN A 202 12.99 11.59 2.65
#